data_bfaf8054cd5329a236b33011325322cb
#
_entry.id   bfaf8054cd5329a236b33011325322cb
#
_cell.length_a   1.000
_cell.length_b   1.000
_cell.length_c   1.000
_cell.angle_alpha   90.00
_cell.angle_beta   90.00
_cell.angle_gamma   90.00
#
_symmetry.space_group_name_H-M   'P 1'
#
loop_
_entity.id
_entity.type
_entity.pdbx_description
1 polymer ?
#
loop_
_entity_poly.entity_id
_entity_poly.type
_entity_poly.pdbx_seq_one_letter_code
_entity_poly.pdbx_strand_id
1 'polypeptide(L)'
;MISLGIIGGTGYTGKKLLQFCANHPKIGDVAVYGNNSAGNRLLNLFPELMNTVNDTNILSVENISDEHDIYFVALPHGEALNYIPSLIQKGKKVIDLGGDYRFDDASEYEKWYKIEHSSAKLLNIKKYGLVDYYNIDYSKTELIANPGCYPTSVLLSVLPFIENFSDSINTISTCSYSGTSGAGKSAKTEMLMSEMDGNVKAYNVNNHRHQPEITQELKKAGLQSDYSITTHLLPVAVGIYSTTTIKLNKSINTELVIENYNNKYATSKFVRLRQIPPSLTWVVGTNFCDINVSVKHNTVIITSAIDNLIKGASGQAMQNMNKMFDFDETLGIINNGVTQ
;
A
#
# COMPACT_ATOMS: atom_id res chain seq x y z
N MET A 1 -20.82 -8.50 -14.22
CA MET A 1 -19.61 -7.67 -14.17
C MET A 1 -19.91 -6.51 -13.24
N ILE A 2 -18.92 -6.07 -12.45
CA ILE A 2 -19.06 -4.91 -11.55
C ILE A 2 -18.68 -3.63 -12.28
N SER A 3 -19.32 -2.51 -11.90
CA SER A 3 -18.98 -1.16 -12.34
C SER A 3 -18.07 -0.47 -11.30
N LEU A 4 -17.12 0.34 -11.76
CA LEU A 4 -16.06 0.86 -10.91
C LEU A 4 -15.80 2.35 -11.17
N GLY A 5 -15.71 3.15 -10.11
CA GLY A 5 -15.26 4.53 -10.14
C GLY A 5 -13.83 4.69 -9.61
N ILE A 6 -12.96 5.39 -10.35
CA ILE A 6 -11.61 5.74 -9.87
C ILE A 6 -11.55 7.26 -9.66
N ILE A 7 -11.57 7.68 -8.40
CA ILE A 7 -11.47 9.08 -8.01
C ILE A 7 -9.99 9.41 -7.79
N GLY A 8 -9.45 10.38 -8.54
CA GLY A 8 -8.02 10.67 -8.58
C GLY A 8 -7.24 9.74 -9.51
N GLY A 9 -7.90 9.19 -10.54
CA GLY A 9 -7.34 8.21 -11.48
C GLY A 9 -6.20 8.70 -12.39
N THR A 10 -5.81 9.98 -12.31
CA THR A 10 -4.81 10.61 -13.20
C THR A 10 -3.36 10.58 -12.65
N GLY A 11 -3.17 10.06 -11.43
CA GLY A 11 -1.86 9.82 -10.82
C GLY A 11 -1.23 8.49 -11.24
N TYR A 12 -0.02 8.19 -10.72
CA TYR A 12 0.67 6.91 -10.96
C TYR A 12 -0.14 5.70 -10.50
N THR A 13 -0.74 5.79 -9.32
CA THR A 13 -1.59 4.74 -8.74
C THR A 13 -2.83 4.52 -9.58
N GLY A 14 -3.50 5.60 -10.00
CA GLY A 14 -4.68 5.52 -10.87
C GLY A 14 -4.38 4.88 -12.22
N LYS A 15 -3.24 5.23 -12.84
CA LYS A 15 -2.78 4.57 -14.08
C LYS A 15 -2.60 3.06 -13.89
N LYS A 16 -2.01 2.63 -12.77
CA LYS A 16 -1.85 1.21 -12.48
C LYS A 16 -3.19 0.51 -12.22
N LEU A 17 -4.13 1.16 -11.53
CA LEU A 17 -5.49 0.64 -11.37
C LEU A 17 -6.17 0.43 -12.72
N LEU A 18 -6.07 1.39 -13.64
CA LEU A 18 -6.61 1.26 -14.99
C LEU A 18 -6.04 0.06 -15.75
N GLN A 19 -4.74 -0.18 -15.65
CA GLN A 19 -4.09 -1.36 -16.24
C GLN A 19 -4.64 -2.67 -15.68
N PHE A 20 -4.87 -2.75 -14.36
CA PHE A 20 -5.47 -3.92 -13.73
C PHE A 20 -6.94 -4.09 -14.12
N CYS A 21 -7.72 -3.01 -14.11
CA CYS A 21 -9.14 -3.05 -14.51
C CYS A 21 -9.31 -3.58 -15.94
N ALA A 22 -8.46 -3.15 -16.87
CA ALA A 22 -8.52 -3.59 -18.27
C ALA A 22 -8.29 -5.09 -18.45
N ASN A 23 -7.56 -5.72 -17.54
CA ASN A 23 -7.26 -7.16 -17.58
C ASN A 23 -8.15 -7.99 -16.63
N HIS A 24 -9.12 -7.35 -15.98
CA HIS A 24 -9.94 -8.01 -14.98
C HIS A 24 -11.26 -8.51 -15.58
N PRO A 25 -11.48 -9.84 -15.68
CA PRO A 25 -12.62 -10.39 -16.43
C PRO A 25 -13.99 -10.15 -15.78
N LYS A 26 -14.04 -9.65 -14.54
CA LYS A 26 -15.27 -9.36 -13.80
C LYS A 26 -15.58 -7.86 -13.68
N ILE A 27 -14.68 -6.98 -14.18
CA ILE A 27 -14.93 -5.54 -14.27
C ILE A 27 -15.55 -5.24 -15.63
N GLY A 28 -16.65 -4.51 -15.63
CA GLY A 28 -17.29 -3.98 -16.82
C GLY A 28 -16.89 -2.53 -17.08
N ASP A 29 -17.72 -1.61 -16.61
CA ASP A 29 -17.52 -0.20 -16.82
C ASP A 29 -16.55 0.40 -15.80
N VAL A 30 -15.65 1.26 -16.26
CA VAL A 30 -14.71 2.02 -15.43
C VAL A 30 -14.85 3.51 -15.74
N ALA A 31 -15.29 4.29 -14.75
CA ALA A 31 -15.30 5.75 -14.82
C ALA A 31 -14.08 6.33 -14.10
N VAL A 32 -13.47 7.33 -14.70
CA VAL A 32 -12.31 8.04 -14.14
C VAL A 32 -12.71 9.45 -13.77
N TYR A 33 -12.50 9.81 -12.51
CA TYR A 33 -12.78 11.13 -11.98
C TYR A 33 -11.48 11.86 -11.66
N GLY A 34 -11.37 13.10 -12.11
CA GLY A 34 -10.23 13.96 -11.85
C GLY A 34 -10.68 15.41 -11.62
N ASN A 35 -9.80 16.20 -11.01
CA ASN A 35 -10.05 17.63 -10.79
C ASN A 35 -9.55 18.43 -12.02
N ASN A 36 -8.27 18.79 -12.04
CA ASN A 36 -7.67 19.61 -13.11
C ASN A 36 -7.63 18.92 -14.50
N SER A 37 -7.84 17.62 -14.55
CA SER A 37 -7.85 16.82 -15.78
C SER A 37 -9.25 16.54 -16.32
N ALA A 38 -10.31 16.99 -15.65
CA ALA A 38 -11.69 16.83 -16.10
C ALA A 38 -11.89 17.41 -17.53
N GLY A 39 -12.67 16.71 -18.34
CA GLY A 39 -12.92 17.06 -19.74
C GLY A 39 -11.85 16.55 -20.73
N ASN A 40 -10.66 16.16 -20.27
CA ASN A 40 -9.66 15.58 -21.18
C ASN A 40 -10.00 14.11 -21.50
N ARG A 41 -9.54 13.65 -22.67
CA ARG A 41 -9.58 12.23 -23.03
C ARG A 41 -8.53 11.47 -22.23
N LEU A 42 -8.87 10.27 -21.77
CA LEU A 42 -7.98 9.43 -20.96
C LEU A 42 -6.67 9.07 -21.68
N LEU A 43 -6.76 8.74 -22.98
CA LEU A 43 -5.59 8.39 -23.79
C LEU A 43 -4.73 9.59 -24.17
N ASN A 44 -5.24 10.82 -24.09
CA ASN A 44 -4.39 12.01 -24.20
C ASN A 44 -3.45 12.15 -22.98
N LEU A 45 -3.90 11.68 -21.81
CA LEU A 45 -3.11 11.72 -20.59
C LEU A 45 -2.19 10.47 -20.45
N PHE A 46 -2.65 9.34 -20.96
CA PHE A 46 -1.96 8.05 -20.89
C PHE A 46 -1.94 7.36 -22.28
N PRO A 47 -1.20 7.90 -23.26
CA PRO A 47 -1.16 7.35 -24.62
C PRO A 47 -0.64 5.90 -24.67
N GLU A 48 0.17 5.50 -23.68
CA GLU A 48 0.67 4.13 -23.52
C GLU A 48 -0.41 3.11 -23.16
N LEU A 49 -1.61 3.55 -22.78
CA LEU A 49 -2.76 2.67 -22.52
C LEU A 49 -3.62 2.43 -23.78
N MET A 50 -3.22 2.95 -24.94
CA MET A 50 -3.90 2.69 -26.20
C MET A 50 -4.02 1.17 -26.45
N ASN A 51 -5.19 0.74 -26.90
CA ASN A 51 -5.57 -0.67 -27.08
C ASN A 51 -5.62 -1.51 -25.79
N THR A 52 -5.40 -0.90 -24.62
CA THR A 52 -5.51 -1.59 -23.31
C THR A 52 -6.80 -1.16 -22.60
N VAL A 53 -7.13 0.14 -22.62
CA VAL A 53 -8.34 0.69 -21.99
C VAL A 53 -9.19 1.42 -23.03
N ASN A 54 -10.49 1.53 -22.77
CA ASN A 54 -11.37 2.38 -23.57
C ASN A 54 -11.00 3.85 -23.38
N ASP A 55 -10.93 4.59 -24.47
CA ASP A 55 -10.69 6.03 -24.41
C ASP A 55 -11.98 6.76 -24.02
N THR A 56 -12.08 7.12 -22.76
CA THR A 56 -13.22 7.84 -22.17
C THR A 56 -12.83 9.25 -21.77
N ASN A 57 -13.82 10.13 -21.56
CA ASN A 57 -13.58 11.41 -20.94
C ASN A 57 -13.33 11.24 -19.44
N ILE A 58 -12.37 11.97 -18.90
CA ILE A 58 -12.18 12.11 -17.46
C ILE A 58 -13.29 13.01 -16.94
N LEU A 59 -14.07 12.51 -16.00
CA LEU A 59 -15.20 13.21 -15.39
C LEU A 59 -14.73 14.13 -14.26
N SER A 60 -15.51 15.17 -13.97
CA SER A 60 -15.24 16.02 -12.80
C SER A 60 -15.55 15.27 -11.50
N VAL A 61 -14.73 15.47 -10.48
CA VAL A 61 -15.00 14.99 -9.11
C VAL A 61 -16.25 15.63 -8.48
N GLU A 62 -16.75 16.73 -9.05
CA GLU A 62 -18.02 17.35 -8.64
C GLU A 62 -19.23 16.55 -9.11
N ASN A 63 -19.07 15.68 -10.11
CA ASN A 63 -20.12 14.90 -10.75
C ASN A 63 -19.88 13.38 -10.56
N ILE A 64 -19.45 12.95 -9.38
CA ILE A 64 -19.28 11.53 -9.09
C ILE A 64 -20.64 10.86 -9.11
N SER A 65 -20.84 9.93 -10.09
CA SER A 65 -22.02 9.09 -10.16
C SER A 65 -22.10 8.15 -8.96
N ASP A 66 -23.28 7.85 -8.47
CA ASP A 66 -23.53 6.85 -7.44
C ASP A 66 -23.98 5.48 -8.02
N GLU A 67 -23.82 5.28 -9.32
CA GLU A 67 -24.20 4.03 -9.99
C GLU A 67 -23.13 2.94 -9.90
N HIS A 68 -21.88 3.27 -9.55
CA HIS A 68 -20.82 2.27 -9.45
C HIS A 68 -20.97 1.38 -8.21
N ASP A 69 -20.55 0.12 -8.35
CA ASP A 69 -20.58 -0.86 -7.27
C ASP A 69 -19.47 -0.59 -6.24
N ILE A 70 -18.33 -0.08 -6.70
CA ILE A 70 -17.17 0.22 -5.86
C ILE A 70 -16.39 1.44 -6.36
N TYR A 71 -15.72 2.13 -5.44
CA TYR A 71 -14.84 3.27 -5.73
C TYR A 71 -13.44 3.04 -5.18
N PHE A 72 -12.45 3.25 -6.04
CA PHE A 72 -11.08 3.49 -5.60
C PHE A 72 -10.85 4.99 -5.44
N VAL A 73 -10.39 5.40 -4.26
CA VAL A 73 -10.10 6.81 -3.98
C VAL A 73 -8.59 6.97 -3.85
N ALA A 74 -7.97 7.63 -4.84
CA ALA A 74 -6.54 7.83 -4.95
C ALA A 74 -6.19 9.32 -4.98
N LEU A 75 -6.68 10.05 -3.99
CA LEU A 75 -6.55 11.49 -3.85
C LEU A 75 -5.40 11.89 -2.90
N PRO A 76 -4.93 13.14 -2.96
CA PRO A 76 -4.08 13.72 -1.93
C PRO A 76 -4.74 13.65 -0.54
N HIS A 77 -3.92 13.68 0.50
CA HIS A 77 -4.39 13.62 1.88
C HIS A 77 -5.35 14.76 2.22
N GLY A 78 -6.42 14.44 2.93
CA GLY A 78 -7.50 15.35 3.31
C GLY A 78 -8.62 15.45 2.28
N GLU A 79 -8.36 15.18 1.00
CA GLU A 79 -9.37 15.31 -0.04
C GLU A 79 -10.39 14.17 -0.03
N ALA A 80 -10.00 12.96 0.37
CA ALA A 80 -10.91 11.82 0.45
C ALA A 80 -12.02 12.01 1.47
N LEU A 81 -11.80 12.84 2.50
CA LEU A 81 -12.80 13.21 3.51
C LEU A 81 -14.03 13.91 2.92
N ASN A 82 -13.90 14.52 1.74
CA ASN A 82 -15.00 15.22 1.07
C ASN A 82 -15.94 14.26 0.29
N TYR A 83 -15.47 13.07 -0.07
CA TYR A 83 -16.19 12.18 -0.98
C TYR A 83 -16.63 10.87 -0.32
N ILE A 84 -15.77 10.24 0.46
CA ILE A 84 -16.02 8.92 1.07
C ILE A 84 -17.27 8.90 1.95
N PRO A 85 -17.55 9.91 2.81
CA PRO A 85 -18.74 9.85 3.65
C PRO A 85 -20.05 9.75 2.85
N SER A 86 -20.18 10.48 1.75
CA SER A 86 -21.36 10.42 0.89
C SER A 86 -21.50 9.06 0.20
N LEU A 87 -20.39 8.46 -0.26
CA LEU A 87 -20.40 7.16 -0.91
C LEU A 87 -20.82 6.06 0.08
N ILE A 88 -20.28 6.07 1.29
CA ILE A 88 -20.66 5.11 2.36
C ILE A 88 -22.12 5.29 2.76
N GLN A 89 -22.61 6.52 2.90
CA GLN A 89 -24.02 6.78 3.20
C GLN A 89 -24.97 6.21 2.13
N LYS A 90 -24.51 6.14 0.87
CA LYS A 90 -25.24 5.54 -0.25
C LYS A 90 -25.05 4.02 -0.36
N GLY A 91 -24.41 3.38 0.63
CA GLY A 91 -24.16 1.93 0.67
C GLY A 91 -23.14 1.44 -0.36
N LYS A 92 -22.20 2.32 -0.79
CA LYS A 92 -21.18 1.95 -1.76
C LYS A 92 -19.94 1.36 -1.09
N LYS A 93 -19.29 0.42 -1.77
CA LYS A 93 -17.99 -0.09 -1.35
C LYS A 93 -16.89 0.90 -1.75
N VAL A 94 -15.96 1.16 -0.83
CA VAL A 94 -14.89 2.12 -1.04
C VAL A 94 -13.54 1.54 -0.60
N ILE A 95 -12.51 1.72 -1.43
CA ILE A 95 -11.11 1.45 -1.08
C ILE A 95 -10.36 2.77 -1.14
N ASP A 96 -9.96 3.28 0.02
CA ASP A 96 -9.14 4.48 0.13
C ASP A 96 -7.66 4.12 0.02
N LEU A 97 -6.99 4.64 -1.01
CA LEU A 97 -5.54 4.53 -1.20
C LEU A 97 -4.79 5.71 -0.58
N GLY A 98 -5.52 6.73 -0.10
CA GLY A 98 -5.00 7.84 0.66
C GLY A 98 -4.59 7.47 2.09
N GLY A 99 -4.23 8.48 2.88
CA GLY A 99 -3.87 8.30 4.29
C GLY A 99 -5.02 8.54 5.27
N ASP A 100 -6.18 8.96 4.76
CA ASP A 100 -7.18 9.63 5.56
C ASP A 100 -7.91 8.68 6.53
N TYR A 101 -8.03 7.40 6.17
CA TYR A 101 -8.71 6.39 6.99
C TYR A 101 -7.79 5.31 7.57
N ARG A 102 -6.45 5.48 7.52
CA ARG A 102 -5.51 4.44 8.01
C ARG A 102 -5.39 4.39 9.53
N PHE A 103 -5.59 5.52 10.21
CA PHE A 103 -5.52 5.56 11.67
C PHE A 103 -6.82 5.09 12.32
N ASP A 104 -6.72 4.59 13.55
CA ASP A 104 -7.89 4.28 14.37
C ASP A 104 -8.36 5.48 15.17
N ASP A 105 -7.46 6.44 15.41
CA ASP A 105 -7.72 7.67 16.17
C ASP A 105 -7.55 8.90 15.26
N ALA A 106 -8.60 9.71 15.19
CA ALA A 106 -8.61 10.96 14.45
C ALA A 106 -7.54 11.95 14.94
N SER A 107 -7.23 11.95 16.24
CA SER A 107 -6.21 12.84 16.81
C SER A 107 -4.79 12.52 16.29
N GLU A 108 -4.46 11.25 16.07
CA GLU A 108 -3.18 10.87 15.45
C GLU A 108 -3.15 11.30 13.99
N TYR A 109 -4.25 11.18 13.24
CA TYR A 109 -4.34 11.72 11.89
C TYR A 109 -4.08 13.24 11.87
N GLU A 110 -4.80 14.01 12.69
CA GLU A 110 -4.68 15.45 12.78
C GLU A 110 -3.26 15.89 13.18
N LYS A 111 -2.64 15.18 14.11
CA LYS A 111 -1.27 15.44 14.55
C LYS A 111 -0.26 15.30 13.42
N TRP A 112 -0.40 14.29 12.54
CA TRP A 112 0.57 13.99 11.49
C TRP A 112 0.27 14.66 10.16
N TYR A 113 -1.01 14.81 9.81
CA TYR A 113 -1.41 15.42 8.54
C TYR A 113 -1.72 16.92 8.66
N LYS A 114 -1.92 17.44 9.89
CA LYS A 114 -2.30 18.85 10.16
C LYS A 114 -3.63 19.23 9.50
N ILE A 115 -4.54 18.28 9.38
CA ILE A 115 -5.86 18.38 8.78
C ILE A 115 -6.85 17.80 9.80
N GLU A 116 -7.96 18.49 10.09
CA GLU A 116 -9.05 17.96 10.90
C GLU A 116 -9.75 16.79 10.20
N HIS A 117 -10.01 15.72 10.95
CA HIS A 117 -10.69 14.54 10.39
C HIS A 117 -12.21 14.70 10.45
N SER A 118 -12.81 15.33 9.42
CA SER A 118 -14.25 15.69 9.38
C SER A 118 -15.21 14.49 9.44
N SER A 119 -14.73 13.26 9.26
CA SER A 119 -15.54 12.03 9.23
C SER A 119 -15.04 10.94 10.18
N ALA A 120 -14.54 11.29 11.36
CA ALA A 120 -13.96 10.40 12.37
C ALA A 120 -14.84 9.17 12.70
N LYS A 121 -16.19 9.30 12.61
CA LYS A 121 -17.10 8.16 12.82
C LYS A 121 -16.85 6.99 11.89
N LEU A 122 -16.36 7.21 10.67
CA LEU A 122 -16.06 6.16 9.72
C LEU A 122 -14.81 5.34 10.09
N LEU A 123 -13.96 5.85 10.98
CA LEU A 123 -12.82 5.10 11.52
C LEU A 123 -13.27 3.84 12.28
N ASN A 124 -14.49 3.82 12.83
CA ASN A 124 -15.02 2.67 13.56
C ASN A 124 -15.45 1.51 12.62
N ILE A 125 -15.78 1.80 11.37
CA ILE A 125 -16.24 0.79 10.41
C ILE A 125 -15.18 0.39 9.39
N LYS A 126 -14.16 1.24 9.19
CA LYS A 126 -13.08 0.96 8.26
C LYS A 126 -12.34 -0.32 8.64
N LYS A 127 -11.83 -1.02 7.65
CA LYS A 127 -10.88 -2.11 7.84
C LYS A 127 -9.55 -1.75 7.21
N TYR A 128 -8.46 -2.07 7.91
CA TYR A 128 -7.11 -1.90 7.40
C TYR A 128 -6.78 -3.03 6.44
N GLY A 129 -6.61 -2.71 5.17
CA GLY A 129 -6.60 -3.67 4.05
C GLY A 129 -5.23 -4.30 3.77
N LEU A 130 -4.49 -4.74 4.81
CA LEU A 130 -3.26 -5.53 4.63
C LEU A 130 -3.65 -7.01 4.37
N VAL A 131 -4.06 -7.29 3.15
CA VAL A 131 -4.79 -8.50 2.72
C VAL A 131 -4.08 -9.80 3.08
N ASP A 132 -2.78 -9.90 2.85
CA ASP A 132 -2.03 -11.15 3.11
C ASP A 132 -1.79 -11.41 4.60
N TYR A 133 -2.16 -10.45 5.46
CA TYR A 133 -1.91 -10.57 6.89
C TYR A 133 -3.18 -10.66 7.72
N TYR A 134 -4.15 -9.75 7.52
CA TYR A 134 -5.37 -9.69 8.29
C TYR A 134 -6.49 -10.53 7.66
N ASN A 135 -7.09 -11.39 8.47
CA ASN A 135 -8.31 -12.10 8.09
C ASN A 135 -9.52 -11.27 8.51
N ILE A 136 -10.09 -10.50 7.58
CA ILE A 136 -11.28 -9.67 7.79
C ILE A 136 -12.48 -10.21 7.03
N ASP A 137 -13.69 -9.94 7.51
CA ASP A 137 -14.92 -10.27 6.77
C ASP A 137 -15.11 -9.24 5.64
N TYR A 138 -14.49 -9.53 4.50
CA TYR A 138 -14.50 -8.65 3.33
C TYR A 138 -15.89 -8.47 2.74
N SER A 139 -16.77 -9.48 2.84
CA SER A 139 -18.12 -9.44 2.26
C SER A 139 -18.97 -8.34 2.89
N LYS A 140 -18.80 -8.12 4.19
CA LYS A 140 -19.51 -7.10 4.99
C LYS A 140 -18.78 -5.77 5.11
N THR A 141 -17.58 -5.66 4.51
CA THR A 141 -16.79 -4.45 4.62
C THR A 141 -17.18 -3.44 3.55
N GLU A 142 -17.52 -2.22 3.98
CA GLU A 142 -17.87 -1.12 3.08
C GLU A 142 -16.66 -0.21 2.80
N LEU A 143 -15.78 -0.01 3.79
CA LEU A 143 -14.62 0.89 3.69
C LEU A 143 -13.33 0.14 4.02
N ILE A 144 -12.44 0.07 3.04
CA ILE A 144 -11.07 -0.41 3.20
C ILE A 144 -10.11 0.78 3.19
N ALA A 145 -9.31 0.91 4.26
CA ALA A 145 -8.12 1.75 4.26
C ALA A 145 -6.94 0.92 3.71
N ASN A 146 -6.55 1.20 2.48
CA ASN A 146 -5.43 0.49 1.84
C ASN A 146 -4.11 0.99 2.42
N PRO A 147 -3.23 0.10 2.93
CA PRO A 147 -1.97 0.47 3.55
C PRO A 147 -1.06 1.35 2.68
N GLY A 148 -0.25 2.17 3.32
CA GLY A 148 0.84 2.87 2.65
C GLY A 148 1.91 1.91 2.12
N CYS A 149 2.73 2.38 1.18
CA CYS A 149 3.73 1.52 0.55
C CYS A 149 4.82 1.05 1.52
N TYR A 150 5.37 1.94 2.35
CA TYR A 150 6.30 1.52 3.41
C TYR A 150 5.62 0.64 4.47
N PRO A 151 4.42 1.00 5.00
CA PRO A 151 3.68 0.12 5.88
C PRO A 151 3.47 -1.28 5.30
N THR A 152 3.11 -1.41 4.03
CA THR A 152 2.96 -2.72 3.39
C THR A 152 4.26 -3.53 3.45
N SER A 153 5.40 -2.95 3.06
CA SER A 153 6.70 -3.64 3.08
C SER A 153 7.10 -4.06 4.50
N VAL A 154 6.98 -3.14 5.45
CA VAL A 154 7.42 -3.36 6.84
C VAL A 154 6.46 -4.29 7.58
N LEU A 155 5.16 -4.05 7.52
CA LEU A 155 4.20 -4.81 8.30
C LEU A 155 4.10 -6.27 7.84
N LEU A 156 4.07 -6.54 6.52
CA LEU A 156 4.11 -7.92 6.04
C LEU A 156 5.37 -8.66 6.51
N SER A 157 6.50 -7.96 6.60
CA SER A 157 7.75 -8.60 7.02
C SER A 157 7.91 -8.72 8.54
N VAL A 158 7.35 -7.82 9.34
CA VAL A 158 7.66 -7.70 10.77
C VAL A 158 6.55 -8.25 11.66
N LEU A 159 5.28 -8.08 11.29
CA LEU A 159 4.14 -8.49 12.12
C LEU A 159 4.18 -9.97 12.57
N PRO A 160 4.55 -10.94 11.69
CA PRO A 160 4.63 -12.34 12.15
C PRO A 160 5.61 -12.53 13.31
N PHE A 161 6.71 -11.76 13.32
CA PHE A 161 7.66 -11.80 14.42
C PHE A 161 7.08 -11.18 15.69
N ILE A 162 6.44 -10.01 15.58
CA ILE A 162 5.87 -9.31 16.74
C ILE A 162 4.81 -10.15 17.45
N GLU A 163 3.88 -10.73 16.71
CA GLU A 163 2.78 -11.54 17.30
C GLU A 163 3.27 -12.65 18.23
N ASN A 164 4.43 -13.23 17.95
CA ASN A 164 4.90 -14.42 18.67
C ASN A 164 6.10 -14.18 19.58
N PHE A 165 6.82 -13.05 19.41
CA PHE A 165 8.10 -12.83 20.09
C PHE A 165 8.24 -11.42 20.68
N SER A 166 7.18 -10.62 20.76
CA SER A 166 7.21 -9.23 21.24
C SER A 166 7.87 -9.04 22.60
N ASP A 167 7.60 -9.93 23.55
CA ASP A 167 8.16 -9.86 24.92
C ASP A 167 9.69 -10.01 24.96
N SER A 168 10.28 -10.54 23.89
CA SER A 168 11.73 -10.72 23.80
C SER A 168 12.44 -9.52 23.18
N ILE A 169 11.71 -8.54 22.66
CA ILE A 169 12.28 -7.42 21.91
C ILE A 169 12.83 -6.37 22.84
N ASN A 170 14.12 -6.06 22.68
CA ASN A 170 14.78 -4.93 23.33
C ASN A 170 14.68 -3.67 22.47
N THR A 171 15.11 -3.77 21.20
CA THR A 171 15.02 -2.65 20.25
C THR A 171 14.60 -3.15 18.87
N ILE A 172 13.88 -2.29 18.14
CA ILE A 172 13.48 -2.53 16.77
C ILE A 172 13.57 -1.25 15.94
N SER A 173 14.21 -1.35 14.78
CA SER A 173 14.32 -0.23 13.85
C SER A 173 14.33 -0.72 12.41
N THR A 174 13.81 0.12 11.51
CA THR A 174 13.79 -0.16 10.07
C THR A 174 14.53 0.91 9.29
N CYS A 175 15.34 0.50 8.33
CA CYS A 175 15.89 1.34 7.30
C CYS A 175 15.24 0.97 5.97
N SER A 176 14.53 1.91 5.34
CA SER A 176 13.81 1.67 4.10
C SER A 176 14.28 2.58 2.98
N TYR A 177 14.33 2.03 1.78
CA TYR A 177 14.75 2.70 0.55
C TYR A 177 13.61 2.67 -0.46
N SER A 178 13.32 3.80 -1.10
CA SER A 178 12.25 3.90 -2.11
C SER A 178 12.72 4.54 -3.39
N GLY A 179 12.19 4.06 -4.50
CA GLY A 179 12.25 4.78 -5.76
C GLY A 179 11.47 6.10 -5.71
N THR A 180 11.77 6.99 -6.64
CA THR A 180 11.25 8.37 -6.70
C THR A 180 9.74 8.46 -6.96
N SER A 181 9.13 7.44 -7.57
CA SER A 181 7.68 7.42 -7.84
C SER A 181 6.80 7.48 -6.58
N GLY A 182 7.36 7.11 -5.40
CA GLY A 182 6.66 7.22 -4.12
C GLY A 182 6.31 8.66 -3.71
N ALA A 183 6.98 9.65 -4.27
CA ALA A 183 6.70 11.09 -4.05
C ALA A 183 5.50 11.61 -4.86
N GLY A 184 4.92 10.80 -5.74
CA GLY A 184 3.84 11.18 -6.64
C GLY A 184 4.32 11.84 -7.94
N LYS A 185 3.36 12.35 -8.72
CA LYS A 185 3.61 12.90 -10.08
C LYS A 185 4.07 14.38 -10.07
N SER A 186 3.90 15.08 -8.94
CA SER A 186 4.28 16.49 -8.84
C SER A 186 5.80 16.65 -8.92
N ALA A 187 6.27 17.51 -9.83
CA ALA A 187 7.69 17.79 -9.97
C ALA A 187 8.24 18.48 -8.72
N LYS A 188 9.40 17.98 -8.25
CA LYS A 188 10.18 18.55 -7.15
C LYS A 188 11.63 18.62 -7.54
N THR A 189 12.30 19.71 -7.22
CA THR A 189 13.70 19.91 -7.58
C THR A 189 14.58 18.77 -7.06
N GLU A 190 14.37 18.34 -5.82
CA GLU A 190 15.12 17.25 -5.20
C GLU A 190 14.92 15.86 -5.83
N MET A 191 13.93 15.75 -6.75
CA MET A 191 13.62 14.52 -7.49
C MET A 191 14.06 14.58 -8.96
N LEU A 192 14.70 15.68 -9.37
CA LEU A 192 15.27 15.77 -10.71
C LEU A 192 16.38 14.72 -10.89
N MET A 193 16.51 14.20 -12.10
CA MET A 193 17.52 13.19 -12.41
C MET A 193 18.93 13.68 -12.08
N SER A 194 19.23 14.95 -12.35
CA SER A 194 20.51 15.59 -11.99
C SER A 194 20.84 15.61 -10.49
N GLU A 195 19.80 15.55 -9.64
CA GLU A 195 19.95 15.52 -8.17
C GLU A 195 19.97 14.11 -7.61
N MET A 196 19.39 13.17 -8.35
CA MET A 196 19.20 11.78 -7.90
C MET A 196 20.22 10.80 -8.49
N ASP A 197 20.76 11.07 -9.67
CA ASP A 197 21.68 10.14 -10.31
C ASP A 197 22.95 9.93 -9.45
N GLY A 198 23.27 8.66 -9.20
CA GLY A 198 24.38 8.26 -8.32
C GLY A 198 24.23 8.68 -6.85
N ASN A 199 23.06 9.13 -6.41
CA ASN A 199 22.84 9.69 -5.06
C ASN A 199 21.83 8.88 -4.24
N VAL A 200 22.10 8.76 -2.92
CA VAL A 200 21.17 8.21 -1.92
C VAL A 200 21.05 9.21 -0.79
N LYS A 201 19.85 9.60 -0.44
CA LYS A 201 19.63 10.56 0.66
C LYS A 201 18.47 10.15 1.57
N ALA A 202 18.63 10.34 2.88
CA ALA A 202 17.52 10.22 3.83
C ALA A 202 16.58 11.42 3.67
N TYR A 203 15.30 11.19 3.89
CA TYR A 203 14.28 12.23 3.89
C TYR A 203 13.24 12.00 4.98
N ASN A 204 12.58 13.07 5.40
CA ASN A 204 11.56 13.03 6.47
C ASN A 204 12.04 12.27 7.74
N VAL A 205 13.30 12.42 8.11
CA VAL A 205 13.90 11.73 9.27
C VAL A 205 13.11 12.08 10.52
N ASN A 206 12.67 11.07 11.28
CA ASN A 206 11.78 11.18 12.44
C ASN A 206 10.45 11.91 12.19
N ASN A 207 10.08 12.15 10.93
CA ASN A 207 8.87 12.89 10.57
C ASN A 207 8.15 12.31 9.34
N HIS A 208 8.35 11.03 9.06
CA HIS A 208 7.68 10.37 7.93
C HIS A 208 6.26 9.94 8.33
N ARG A 209 5.26 10.35 7.54
CA ARG A 209 3.83 10.10 7.81
C ARG A 209 3.43 8.61 7.91
N HIS A 210 4.23 7.71 7.35
CA HIS A 210 4.02 6.27 7.50
C HIS A 210 4.54 5.70 8.84
N GLN A 211 5.37 6.43 9.59
CA GLN A 211 5.87 5.96 10.88
C GLN A 211 4.74 5.68 11.88
N PRO A 212 3.79 6.60 12.14
CA PRO A 212 2.70 6.33 13.07
C PRO A 212 1.77 5.22 12.59
N GLU A 213 1.53 5.09 11.27
CA GLU A 213 0.76 4.00 10.69
C GLU A 213 1.40 2.63 11.02
N ILE A 214 2.71 2.49 10.79
CA ILE A 214 3.45 1.28 11.15
C ILE A 214 3.42 1.04 12.65
N THR A 215 3.71 2.06 13.44
CA THR A 215 3.75 1.96 14.91
C THR A 215 2.41 1.51 15.49
N GLN A 216 1.30 2.02 14.97
CA GLN A 216 -0.05 1.62 15.35
C GLN A 216 -0.26 0.11 15.17
N GLU A 217 0.05 -0.42 14.01
CA GLU A 217 -0.17 -1.83 13.70
C GLU A 217 0.79 -2.75 14.48
N LEU A 218 2.06 -2.34 14.68
CA LEU A 218 3.00 -3.09 15.50
C LEU A 218 2.57 -3.12 16.97
N LYS A 219 2.05 -2.01 17.50
CA LYS A 219 1.51 -1.95 18.88
C LYS A 219 0.27 -2.82 19.06
N LYS A 220 -0.63 -2.85 18.08
CA LYS A 220 -1.78 -3.78 18.08
C LYS A 220 -1.35 -5.24 18.12
N ALA A 221 -0.24 -5.57 17.47
CA ALA A 221 0.34 -6.92 17.48
C ALA A 221 1.13 -7.26 18.76
N GLY A 222 1.25 -6.31 19.71
CA GLY A 222 1.88 -6.52 21.02
C GLY A 222 3.25 -5.87 21.21
N LEU A 223 3.75 -5.07 20.27
CA LEU A 223 5.04 -4.39 20.45
C LEU A 223 5.00 -3.39 21.61
N GLN A 224 5.87 -3.59 22.61
CA GLN A 224 5.99 -2.72 23.79
C GLN A 224 7.11 -1.67 23.62
N SER A 225 8.18 -2.01 22.89
CA SER A 225 9.30 -1.10 22.66
C SER A 225 8.97 -0.03 21.63
N ASP A 226 9.76 1.04 21.63
CA ASP A 226 9.65 2.08 20.61
C ASP A 226 10.11 1.56 19.24
N TYR A 227 9.41 2.02 18.21
CA TYR A 227 9.72 1.73 16.81
C TYR A 227 10.22 2.98 16.10
N SER A 228 11.27 2.84 15.31
CA SER A 228 11.76 3.90 14.44
C SER A 228 11.96 3.43 13.00
N ILE A 229 11.71 4.33 12.05
CA ILE A 229 12.02 4.11 10.64
C ILE A 229 12.79 5.28 10.06
N THR A 230 13.85 4.96 9.30
CA THR A 230 14.56 5.95 8.47
C THR A 230 14.30 5.63 7.01
N THR A 231 13.79 6.61 6.28
CA THR A 231 13.43 6.49 4.86
C THR A 231 14.47 7.16 3.98
N HIS A 232 14.82 6.49 2.87
CA HIS A 232 15.80 6.98 1.90
C HIS A 232 15.23 6.95 0.50
N LEU A 233 15.70 7.85 -0.34
CA LEU A 233 15.46 7.83 -1.79
C LEU A 233 16.63 7.15 -2.50
N LEU A 234 16.28 6.29 -3.47
CA LEU A 234 17.20 5.66 -4.41
C LEU A 234 17.07 6.31 -5.79
N PRO A 235 18.14 6.29 -6.61
CA PRO A 235 18.13 6.74 -8.00
C PRO A 235 17.46 5.69 -8.93
N VAL A 236 16.30 5.19 -8.52
CA VAL A 236 15.45 4.29 -9.31
C VAL A 236 14.02 4.82 -9.33
N ALA A 237 13.26 4.48 -10.36
CA ALA A 237 11.89 4.98 -10.47
C ALA A 237 10.95 4.29 -9.47
N VAL A 238 11.03 2.96 -9.33
CA VAL A 238 10.04 2.12 -8.63
C VAL A 238 10.73 1.12 -7.71
N GLY A 239 10.06 0.77 -6.63
CA GLY A 239 10.43 -0.25 -5.68
C GLY A 239 10.67 0.29 -4.27
N ILE A 240 10.38 -0.53 -3.27
CA ILE A 240 10.75 -0.31 -1.87
C ILE A 240 11.52 -1.52 -1.38
N TYR A 241 12.66 -1.26 -0.75
CA TYR A 241 13.47 -2.24 -0.03
C TYR A 241 13.57 -1.83 1.43
N SER A 242 13.21 -2.73 2.35
CA SER A 242 13.24 -2.46 3.78
C SER A 242 14.13 -3.47 4.49
N THR A 243 14.93 -3.00 5.44
CA THR A 243 15.72 -3.81 6.36
C THR A 243 15.32 -3.46 7.78
N THR A 244 14.72 -4.40 8.49
CA THR A 244 14.38 -4.26 9.91
C THR A 244 15.37 -5.03 10.75
N THR A 245 15.98 -4.36 11.73
CA THR A 245 16.87 -4.94 12.72
C THR A 245 16.15 -5.01 14.05
N ILE A 246 16.08 -6.21 14.62
CA ILE A 246 15.48 -6.46 15.93
C ILE A 246 16.57 -7.02 16.86
N LYS A 247 16.77 -6.38 17.99
CA LYS A 247 17.60 -6.88 19.09
C LYS A 247 16.72 -7.47 20.17
N LEU A 248 17.08 -8.67 20.62
CA LEU A 248 16.35 -9.42 21.63
C LEU A 248 17.08 -9.41 22.96
N ASN A 249 16.34 -9.59 24.04
CA ASN A 249 16.90 -9.72 25.39
C ASN A 249 17.67 -11.03 25.60
N LYS A 250 17.37 -12.06 24.80
CA LYS A 250 18.00 -13.38 24.81
C LYS A 250 18.06 -13.98 23.41
N SER A 251 18.89 -14.99 23.23
CA SER A 251 18.92 -15.76 21.97
C SER A 251 17.59 -16.47 21.72
N ILE A 252 17.22 -16.59 20.45
CA ILE A 252 16.00 -17.26 19.99
C ILE A 252 16.38 -18.42 19.07
N ASN A 253 15.52 -19.45 19.05
CA ASN A 253 15.68 -20.57 18.12
C ASN A 253 15.31 -20.12 16.70
N THR A 254 16.23 -20.33 15.76
CA THR A 254 16.09 -19.92 14.34
C THR A 254 14.97 -20.70 13.66
N GLU A 255 14.90 -22.01 13.90
CA GLU A 255 13.91 -22.91 13.28
C GLU A 255 12.50 -22.48 13.67
N LEU A 256 12.27 -22.11 14.92
CA LEU A 256 10.98 -21.65 15.43
C LEU A 256 10.55 -20.34 14.74
N VAL A 257 11.48 -19.41 14.51
CA VAL A 257 11.19 -18.17 13.81
C VAL A 257 10.82 -18.45 12.35
N ILE A 258 11.59 -19.28 11.65
CA ILE A 258 11.32 -19.63 10.26
C ILE A 258 9.99 -20.37 10.11
N GLU A 259 9.71 -21.32 11.02
CA GLU A 259 8.44 -22.04 11.04
C GLU A 259 7.24 -21.10 11.22
N ASN A 260 7.35 -20.11 12.10
CA ASN A 260 6.31 -19.10 12.29
C ASN A 260 5.98 -18.34 10.99
N TYR A 261 6.98 -17.91 10.23
CA TYR A 261 6.77 -17.26 8.94
C TYR A 261 6.18 -18.22 7.91
N ASN A 262 6.66 -19.44 7.83
CA ASN A 262 6.12 -20.44 6.92
C ASN A 262 4.63 -20.72 7.20
N ASN A 263 4.25 -20.86 8.46
CA ASN A 263 2.86 -21.07 8.86
C ASN A 263 1.99 -19.85 8.54
N LYS A 264 2.47 -18.63 8.83
CA LYS A 264 1.72 -17.39 8.56
C LYS A 264 1.41 -17.21 7.09
N TYR A 265 2.37 -17.47 6.21
CA TYR A 265 2.24 -17.22 4.77
C TYR A 265 2.03 -18.48 3.92
N ALA A 266 1.70 -19.62 4.53
CA ALA A 266 1.51 -20.89 3.83
C ALA A 266 0.49 -20.83 2.68
N THR A 267 -0.55 -20.01 2.83
CA THR A 267 -1.64 -19.85 1.84
C THR A 267 -1.59 -18.53 1.07
N SER A 268 -0.68 -17.62 1.41
CA SER A 268 -0.57 -16.34 0.72
C SER A 268 -0.15 -16.54 -0.75
N LYS A 269 -0.83 -15.83 -1.64
CA LYS A 269 -0.53 -15.86 -3.07
C LYS A 269 0.55 -14.86 -3.46
N PHE A 270 0.78 -13.84 -2.63
CA PHE A 270 1.63 -12.71 -2.99
C PHE A 270 2.79 -12.45 -2.01
N VAL A 271 2.88 -13.17 -0.89
CA VAL A 271 4.08 -13.13 -0.03
C VAL A 271 4.95 -14.35 -0.32
N ARG A 272 6.23 -14.11 -0.60
CA ARG A 272 7.21 -15.16 -0.87
C ARG A 272 8.34 -15.11 0.14
N LEU A 273 8.53 -16.19 0.87
CA LEU A 273 9.66 -16.34 1.79
C LEU A 273 10.89 -16.80 1.01
N ARG A 274 12.00 -16.05 1.16
CA ARG A 274 13.25 -16.27 0.45
C ARG A 274 14.34 -16.79 1.37
N GLN A 275 15.18 -17.69 0.86
CA GLN A 275 16.35 -18.19 1.60
C GLN A 275 17.50 -17.18 1.64
N ILE A 276 17.53 -16.24 0.70
CA ILE A 276 18.51 -15.14 0.60
C ILE A 276 17.78 -13.80 0.59
N PRO A 277 18.43 -12.69 0.97
CA PRO A 277 17.84 -11.36 0.88
C PRO A 277 17.31 -11.06 -0.53
N PRO A 278 16.09 -10.48 -0.65
CA PRO A 278 15.48 -10.20 -1.93
C PRO A 278 16.20 -9.10 -2.72
N SER A 279 15.89 -8.98 -4.00
CA SER A 279 16.27 -7.86 -4.86
C SER A 279 15.04 -7.12 -5.35
N LEU A 280 15.13 -5.80 -5.54
CA LEU A 280 14.04 -5.00 -6.13
C LEU A 280 13.64 -5.49 -7.51
N THR A 281 14.59 -5.95 -8.31
CA THR A 281 14.34 -6.47 -9.67
C THR A 281 13.44 -7.71 -9.70
N TRP A 282 13.33 -8.43 -8.57
CA TRP A 282 12.47 -9.63 -8.48
C TRP A 282 11.00 -9.32 -8.25
N VAL A 283 10.69 -8.09 -7.82
CA VAL A 283 9.34 -7.70 -7.39
C VAL A 283 8.78 -6.51 -8.17
N VAL A 284 9.63 -5.66 -8.75
CA VAL A 284 9.18 -4.54 -9.58
C VAL A 284 8.34 -5.05 -10.76
N GLY A 285 7.18 -4.42 -11.00
CA GLY A 285 6.20 -4.85 -11.98
C GLY A 285 5.26 -5.97 -11.50
N THR A 286 5.37 -6.43 -10.24
CA THR A 286 4.57 -7.53 -9.69
C THR A 286 3.85 -7.13 -8.40
N ASN A 287 2.83 -7.93 -8.02
CA ASN A 287 2.17 -7.79 -6.71
C ASN A 287 2.84 -8.60 -5.59
N PHE A 288 4.05 -9.09 -5.81
CA PHE A 288 4.76 -9.87 -4.79
C PHE A 288 5.40 -8.99 -3.71
N CYS A 289 5.42 -9.53 -2.49
CA CYS A 289 6.29 -9.11 -1.40
C CYS A 289 7.26 -10.25 -1.11
N ASP A 290 8.55 -10.04 -1.37
CA ASP A 290 9.60 -10.99 -1.04
C ASP A 290 10.18 -10.67 0.33
N ILE A 291 10.29 -11.67 1.20
CA ILE A 291 10.77 -11.55 2.58
C ILE A 291 11.87 -12.57 2.85
N ASN A 292 12.96 -12.12 3.47
CA ASN A 292 13.97 -13.00 4.05
C ASN A 292 14.15 -12.69 5.53
N VAL A 293 14.29 -13.72 6.34
CA VAL A 293 14.52 -13.64 7.79
C VAL A 293 15.83 -14.32 8.12
N SER A 294 16.72 -13.60 8.76
CA SER A 294 18.02 -14.07 9.22
C SER A 294 18.12 -13.90 10.73
N VAL A 295 18.46 -14.98 11.44
CA VAL A 295 18.60 -15.00 12.90
C VAL A 295 20.04 -15.35 13.25
N LYS A 296 20.67 -14.54 14.11
CA LYS A 296 21.99 -14.83 14.65
C LYS A 296 22.05 -14.39 16.11
N HIS A 297 22.17 -15.37 17.02
CA HIS A 297 22.15 -15.13 18.47
C HIS A 297 20.88 -14.39 18.91
N ASN A 298 21.02 -13.16 19.40
CA ASN A 298 19.93 -12.29 19.85
C ASN A 298 19.60 -11.19 18.81
N THR A 299 19.97 -11.39 17.56
CA THR A 299 19.70 -10.43 16.48
C THR A 299 18.89 -11.09 15.40
N VAL A 300 17.78 -10.47 15.04
CA VAL A 300 16.95 -10.84 13.88
C VAL A 300 17.03 -9.71 12.87
N ILE A 301 17.36 -10.05 11.62
CA ILE A 301 17.33 -9.13 10.50
C ILE A 301 16.29 -9.63 9.51
N ILE A 302 15.33 -8.78 9.21
CA ILE A 302 14.26 -9.06 8.27
C ILE A 302 14.40 -8.10 7.10
N THR A 303 14.55 -8.64 5.89
CA THR A 303 14.58 -7.84 4.67
C THR A 303 13.33 -8.09 3.85
N SER A 304 12.78 -7.04 3.25
CA SER A 304 11.62 -7.15 2.35
C SER A 304 11.76 -6.25 1.13
N ALA A 305 11.17 -6.69 0.03
CA ALA A 305 11.12 -5.93 -1.21
C ALA A 305 9.73 -6.00 -1.83
N ILE A 306 9.24 -4.87 -2.35
CA ILE A 306 7.96 -4.74 -3.05
C ILE A 306 8.06 -3.73 -4.20
N ASP A 307 7.13 -3.80 -5.15
CA ASP A 307 6.78 -2.66 -6.01
C ASP A 307 5.90 -1.70 -5.23
N ASN A 308 6.35 -0.45 -5.05
CA ASN A 308 5.64 0.55 -4.25
C ASN A 308 4.33 1.04 -4.88
N LEU A 309 4.18 0.94 -6.21
CA LEU A 309 2.98 1.33 -6.94
C LEU A 309 1.99 0.16 -7.10
N ILE A 310 2.48 -1.08 -7.01
CA ILE A 310 1.65 -2.29 -7.18
C ILE A 310 1.34 -2.89 -5.82
N LYS A 311 2.22 -3.71 -5.24
CA LYS A 311 1.97 -4.30 -3.91
C LYS A 311 1.82 -3.23 -2.83
N GLY A 312 2.57 -2.15 -2.94
CA GLY A 312 2.48 -1.01 -2.02
C GLY A 312 1.25 -0.11 -2.21
N ALA A 313 0.44 -0.30 -3.25
CA ALA A 313 -0.70 0.56 -3.57
C ALA A 313 -1.80 -0.16 -4.36
N SER A 314 -1.77 -0.03 -5.71
CA SER A 314 -2.86 -0.43 -6.60
C SER A 314 -3.09 -1.93 -6.67
N GLY A 315 -2.05 -2.75 -6.63
CA GLY A 315 -2.19 -4.21 -6.67
C GLY A 315 -2.83 -4.74 -5.38
N GLN A 316 -2.45 -4.19 -4.22
CA GLN A 316 -3.10 -4.51 -2.95
C GLN A 316 -4.55 -4.01 -2.91
N ALA A 317 -4.85 -2.85 -3.49
CA ALA A 317 -6.21 -2.36 -3.61
C ALA A 317 -7.08 -3.28 -4.50
N MET A 318 -6.55 -3.78 -5.62
CA MET A 318 -7.22 -4.79 -6.44
C MET A 318 -7.44 -6.10 -5.69
N GLN A 319 -6.46 -6.56 -4.92
CA GLN A 319 -6.57 -7.73 -4.05
C GLN A 319 -7.70 -7.54 -3.02
N ASN A 320 -7.78 -6.38 -2.37
CA ASN A 320 -8.86 -6.01 -1.47
C ASN A 320 -10.21 -6.04 -2.17
N MET A 321 -10.32 -5.44 -3.36
CA MET A 321 -11.55 -5.45 -4.15
C MET A 321 -11.98 -6.89 -4.49
N ASN A 322 -11.06 -7.73 -4.94
CA ASN A 322 -11.36 -9.12 -5.26
C ASN A 322 -11.99 -9.84 -4.06
N LYS A 323 -11.42 -9.66 -2.87
CA LYS A 323 -11.96 -10.23 -1.63
C LYS A 323 -13.33 -9.65 -1.27
N MET A 324 -13.57 -8.34 -1.50
CA MET A 324 -14.86 -7.69 -1.21
C MET A 324 -16.01 -8.20 -2.08
N PHE A 325 -15.71 -8.78 -3.25
CA PHE A 325 -16.68 -9.35 -4.20
C PHE A 325 -16.60 -10.88 -4.31
N ASP A 326 -15.89 -11.52 -3.38
CA ASP A 326 -15.68 -12.99 -3.36
C ASP A 326 -15.12 -13.55 -4.68
N PHE A 327 -14.21 -12.77 -5.30
CA PHE A 327 -13.43 -13.21 -6.43
C PHE A 327 -12.11 -13.84 -5.95
N ASP A 328 -11.48 -14.66 -6.82
CA ASP A 328 -10.11 -15.09 -6.58
C ASP A 328 -9.20 -13.86 -6.42
N GLU A 329 -8.42 -13.82 -5.35
CA GLU A 329 -7.60 -12.65 -5.00
C GLU A 329 -6.54 -12.28 -6.05
N THR A 330 -6.20 -13.21 -6.95
CA THR A 330 -5.22 -13.01 -8.02
C THR A 330 -5.83 -12.46 -9.30
N LEU A 331 -7.17 -12.44 -9.39
CA LEU A 331 -7.88 -12.12 -10.62
C LEU A 331 -7.55 -10.71 -11.11
N GLY A 332 -7.20 -10.58 -12.38
CA GLY A 332 -6.82 -9.31 -13.01
C GLY A 332 -5.47 -8.74 -12.57
N ILE A 333 -4.81 -9.35 -11.58
CA ILE A 333 -3.49 -8.91 -11.11
C ILE A 333 -2.42 -9.62 -11.93
N ILE A 334 -1.82 -8.89 -12.87
CA ILE A 334 -0.78 -9.42 -13.74
C ILE A 334 0.56 -9.36 -13.00
N ASN A 335 1.21 -10.50 -12.87
CA ASN A 335 2.56 -10.62 -12.34
C ASN A 335 3.57 -10.78 -13.49
N ASN A 336 3.58 -9.83 -14.41
CA ASN A 336 4.63 -9.77 -15.43
C ASN A 336 5.90 -9.29 -14.74
N GLY A 337 6.70 -10.20 -14.23
CA GLY A 337 8.06 -9.89 -13.80
C GLY A 337 8.78 -9.14 -14.93
N VAL A 338 9.63 -8.18 -14.55
CA VAL A 338 10.44 -7.45 -15.52
C VAL A 338 11.24 -8.46 -16.35
N THR A 339 10.82 -8.68 -17.57
CA THR A 339 11.75 -9.19 -18.59
C THR A 339 12.70 -8.05 -18.88
N GLN A 340 13.92 -8.15 -18.34
CA GLN A 340 15.04 -7.30 -18.77
C GLN A 340 15.35 -7.58 -20.23
#